data_3c8970c85cb155f782d7b7827f8d53a4
#
_entry.id   3c8970c85cb155f782d7b7827f8d53a4
#
_cell.length_a   1.000
_cell.length_b   1.000
_cell.length_c   1.000
_cell.angle_alpha   90.00
_cell.angle_beta   90.00
_cell.angle_gamma   90.00
#
_symmetry.space_group_name_H-M   'P 1'
#
loop_
_entity.id
_entity.type
_entity.pdbx_description
1 polymer ?
#
loop_
_entity_poly.entity_id
_entity_poly.type
_entity_poly.pdbx_seq_one_letter_code
_entity_poly.pdbx_strand_id
1 'polypeptide(L)'
;MAKSTAVVVTVGDREVRVSSPDRVVYEATDWAPEVTKLQVCEYFIGVGSAFMHASGDRPVALERWPGGWREGMTLSVDATGRQTGDGFYSKRLPKGAPDWLETCRVLTPNDRPIDELCLTEVAAAVWAAQMGTLTFHPWAVRKTDLDRPDELRLDLDPQPGATFTDARRVAAVARELLEELGLRGYPKTSGNRGIHIYVRIRPEWSFDDVRHAAIGLGRELERRDDSVTTAWWKEERGDASIFLDFNQNLRDRTVAGAWSLRPRPGAPVSTPMTWERLSEVEDPRAFNLHTVPEYLADGDPWADIDETAHSLDVLLRLWEELPGGELNFPPDYPKMPGEPPRVQPSKKVAEHWDERGNRIAE
;
A
#
# COMPACT_ATOMS: atom_id res chain seq x y z
N MET A 1 14.97 20.22 31.74
CA MET A 1 14.79 19.17 30.71
C MET A 1 16.16 18.80 30.17
N ALA A 2 16.61 17.56 30.33
CA ALA A 2 17.87 17.10 29.75
C ALA A 2 17.78 17.28 28.22
N LYS A 3 18.82 17.86 27.60
CA LYS A 3 18.92 17.90 26.13
C LYS A 3 18.95 16.44 25.64
N SER A 4 17.90 16.01 24.94
CA SER A 4 17.89 14.72 24.25
C SER A 4 19.15 14.66 23.37
N THR A 5 20.02 13.70 23.62
CA THR A 5 21.20 13.41 22.82
C THR A 5 20.71 13.06 21.40
N ALA A 6 21.23 13.73 20.39
CA ALA A 6 21.01 13.36 19.01
C ALA A 6 22.20 12.55 18.51
N VAL A 7 21.94 11.57 17.66
CA VAL A 7 22.96 10.79 16.94
C VAL A 7 22.93 11.19 15.48
N VAL A 8 24.09 11.22 14.85
CA VAL A 8 24.20 11.40 13.39
C VAL A 8 24.48 10.03 12.78
N VAL A 9 23.67 9.64 11.80
CA VAL A 9 23.89 8.43 11.01
C VAL A 9 24.31 8.82 9.59
N THR A 10 25.32 8.13 9.06
CA THR A 10 25.80 8.34 7.69
C THR A 10 25.09 7.40 6.75
N VAL A 11 24.53 7.91 5.67
CA VAL A 11 23.78 7.15 4.65
C VAL A 11 24.24 7.59 3.28
N GLY A 12 25.11 6.81 2.64
CA GLY A 12 25.83 7.26 1.44
C GLY A 12 26.65 8.52 1.75
N ASP A 13 26.47 9.56 0.96
CA ASP A 13 27.14 10.86 1.14
C ASP A 13 26.38 11.83 2.07
N ARG A 14 25.29 11.37 2.72
CA ARG A 14 24.46 12.20 3.58
C ARG A 14 24.68 11.92 5.05
N GLU A 15 24.54 12.95 5.85
CA GLU A 15 24.44 12.86 7.30
C GLU A 15 22.99 13.16 7.74
N VAL A 16 22.35 12.21 8.40
CA VAL A 16 21.00 12.36 8.94
C VAL A 16 21.05 12.43 10.45
N ARG A 17 20.61 13.55 11.00
CA ARG A 17 20.54 13.76 12.45
C ARG A 17 19.28 13.13 13.04
N VAL A 18 19.44 12.08 13.84
CA VAL A 18 18.37 11.39 14.56
C VAL A 18 18.22 12.00 15.95
N SER A 19 17.13 12.72 16.18
CA SER A 19 16.80 13.28 17.49
C SER A 19 16.09 12.25 18.36
N SER A 20 16.36 12.23 19.68
CA SER A 20 15.78 11.24 20.62
C SER A 20 15.96 9.80 20.12
N PRO A 21 17.19 9.33 19.87
CA PRO A 21 17.45 8.00 19.28
C PRO A 21 16.84 6.86 20.11
N ASP A 22 16.86 6.99 21.43
CA ASP A 22 16.39 5.98 22.38
C ASP A 22 14.87 6.01 22.62
N ARG A 23 14.13 6.88 21.88
CA ARG A 23 12.68 6.91 21.99
C ARG A 23 12.11 5.57 21.53
N VAL A 24 11.36 4.92 22.38
CA VAL A 24 10.61 3.71 22.02
C VAL A 24 9.55 4.05 21.01
N VAL A 25 9.63 3.39 19.84
CA VAL A 25 8.69 3.53 18.73
C VAL A 25 7.68 2.40 18.72
N TYR A 26 8.10 1.20 19.09
CA TYR A 26 7.21 0.05 19.34
C TYR A 26 7.56 -0.55 20.71
N GLU A 27 6.53 -0.81 21.50
CA GLU A 27 6.71 -1.51 22.77
C GLU A 27 7.02 -2.99 22.54
N ALA A 28 7.71 -3.60 23.50
CA ALA A 28 7.95 -5.04 23.47
C ALA A 28 6.62 -5.80 23.52
N THR A 29 6.62 -6.95 22.86
CA THR A 29 5.53 -7.95 22.94
C THR A 29 6.10 -9.26 23.48
N ASP A 30 5.27 -10.27 23.70
CA ASP A 30 5.74 -11.61 24.13
C ASP A 30 6.63 -12.30 23.09
N TRP A 31 6.62 -11.81 21.84
CA TRP A 31 7.29 -12.43 20.69
C TRP A 31 8.26 -11.50 19.94
N ALA A 32 8.32 -10.22 20.27
CA ALA A 32 9.26 -9.26 19.69
C ALA A 32 9.73 -8.24 20.74
N PRO A 33 11.03 -7.87 20.77
CA PRO A 33 11.55 -6.85 21.67
C PRO A 33 11.02 -5.45 21.28
N GLU A 34 11.21 -4.49 22.18
CA GLU A 34 10.94 -3.09 21.88
C GLU A 34 11.84 -2.57 20.74
N VAL A 35 11.34 -1.57 20.03
CA VAL A 35 12.06 -0.92 18.94
C VAL A 35 12.22 0.55 19.24
N THR A 36 13.45 1.04 19.17
CA THR A 36 13.77 2.46 19.32
C THR A 36 13.74 3.19 17.96
N LYS A 37 13.70 4.51 18.03
CA LYS A 37 13.75 5.36 16.84
C LYS A 37 15.03 5.19 16.03
N LEU A 38 16.16 4.99 16.71
CA LEU A 38 17.44 4.72 16.03
C LEU A 38 17.37 3.41 15.26
N GLN A 39 16.84 2.34 15.86
CA GLN A 39 16.68 1.05 15.19
C GLN A 39 15.75 1.12 13.96
N VAL A 40 14.70 1.98 13.98
CA VAL A 40 13.89 2.23 12.77
C VAL A 40 14.74 2.86 11.67
N CYS A 41 15.59 3.83 11.99
CA CYS A 41 16.50 4.45 11.01
C CYS A 41 17.52 3.43 10.49
N GLU A 42 18.14 2.64 11.35
CA GLU A 42 19.10 1.58 11.01
C GLU A 42 18.47 0.49 10.14
N TYR A 43 17.21 0.13 10.43
CA TYR A 43 16.45 -0.80 9.60
C TYR A 43 16.35 -0.30 8.15
N PHE A 44 15.95 0.97 7.92
CA PHE A 44 15.86 1.52 6.57
C PHE A 44 17.22 1.69 5.89
N ILE A 45 18.30 1.81 6.65
CA ILE A 45 19.67 1.72 6.09
C ILE A 45 19.94 0.28 5.63
N GLY A 46 19.63 -0.70 6.47
CA GLY A 46 19.91 -2.13 6.22
C GLY A 46 19.14 -2.69 5.02
N VAL A 47 17.87 -2.34 4.86
CA VAL A 47 17.04 -2.77 3.71
C VAL A 47 17.13 -1.80 2.53
N GLY A 48 17.95 -0.75 2.63
CA GLY A 48 17.92 0.42 1.76
C GLY A 48 17.99 0.10 0.27
N SER A 49 18.85 -0.81 -0.15
CA SER A 49 18.97 -1.19 -1.56
C SER A 49 17.68 -1.81 -2.10
N ALA A 50 17.14 -2.83 -1.42
CA ALA A 50 15.90 -3.49 -1.81
C ALA A 50 14.68 -2.55 -1.69
N PHE A 51 14.66 -1.68 -0.66
CA PHE A 51 13.62 -0.67 -0.50
C PHE A 51 13.62 0.32 -1.67
N MET A 52 14.79 0.81 -2.08
CA MET A 52 14.93 1.73 -3.22
C MET A 52 14.62 1.04 -4.54
N HIS A 53 14.98 -0.22 -4.69
CA HIS A 53 14.64 -1.01 -5.89
C HIS A 53 13.11 -1.09 -6.06
N ALA A 54 12.38 -1.42 -5.00
CA ALA A 54 10.92 -1.54 -5.05
C ALA A 54 10.19 -0.18 -5.12
N SER A 55 10.70 0.88 -4.47
CA SER A 55 9.98 2.13 -4.23
C SER A 55 10.68 3.39 -4.74
N GLY A 56 11.86 3.26 -5.31
CA GLY A 56 12.66 4.39 -5.78
C GLY A 56 12.04 5.14 -6.95
N ASP A 57 12.39 6.42 -7.05
CA ASP A 57 11.90 7.38 -8.06
C ASP A 57 10.38 7.56 -8.07
N ARG A 58 9.71 7.27 -6.95
CA ARG A 58 8.25 7.40 -6.79
C ARG A 58 7.90 8.53 -5.82
N PRO A 59 6.83 9.31 -6.10
CA PRO A 59 6.21 10.12 -5.06
C PRO A 59 5.65 9.22 -3.97
N VAL A 60 5.73 9.67 -2.71
CA VAL A 60 5.36 8.84 -1.57
C VAL A 60 4.61 9.62 -0.50
N ALA A 61 3.46 9.11 -0.09
CA ALA A 61 2.79 9.55 1.12
C ALA A 61 3.41 8.84 2.33
N LEU A 62 3.60 9.59 3.43
CA LEU A 62 4.26 9.13 4.64
C LEU A 62 3.23 8.90 5.74
N GLU A 63 3.10 7.68 6.25
CA GLU A 63 2.31 7.39 7.44
C GLU A 63 3.21 7.59 8.67
N ARG A 64 2.92 8.65 9.42
CA ARG A 64 3.79 9.16 10.47
C ARG A 64 3.19 8.97 11.86
N TRP A 65 4.04 8.54 12.79
CA TRP A 65 3.75 8.33 14.20
C TRP A 65 4.85 9.00 15.06
N PRO A 66 4.86 10.34 15.19
CA PRO A 66 5.97 11.07 15.80
C PRO A 66 6.24 10.71 17.25
N GLY A 67 5.23 10.22 17.97
CA GLY A 67 5.34 9.73 19.36
C GLY A 67 5.74 8.25 19.49
N GLY A 68 5.92 7.54 18.36
CA GLY A 68 5.91 6.09 18.29
C GLY A 68 4.49 5.56 18.21
N TRP A 69 4.35 4.25 17.99
CA TRP A 69 3.05 3.58 17.89
C TRP A 69 2.78 2.69 19.12
N ARG A 70 1.54 2.69 19.56
CA ARG A 70 1.01 1.85 20.66
C ARG A 70 -0.34 1.30 20.26
N GLU A 71 -0.69 0.16 20.81
CA GLU A 71 -2.03 -0.39 20.64
C GLU A 71 -3.11 0.61 21.14
N GLY A 72 -4.22 0.70 20.41
CA GLY A 72 -5.28 1.67 20.67
C GLY A 72 -5.07 3.07 20.08
N MET A 73 -3.87 3.40 19.59
CA MET A 73 -3.65 4.68 18.89
C MET A 73 -4.40 4.72 17.56
N THR A 74 -4.84 5.92 17.18
CA THR A 74 -5.64 6.14 15.97
C THR A 74 -4.85 6.89 14.89
N LEU A 75 -5.06 6.45 13.66
CA LEU A 75 -4.61 7.15 12.45
C LEU A 75 -5.79 7.94 11.90
N SER A 76 -5.81 9.25 12.08
CA SER A 76 -6.92 10.06 11.60
C SER A 76 -6.55 11.50 11.30
N VAL A 77 -7.24 12.03 10.31
CA VAL A 77 -7.29 13.44 9.98
C VAL A 77 -8.75 13.85 9.85
N ASP A 78 -9.09 15.10 10.17
CA ASP A 78 -10.44 15.62 9.94
C ASP A 78 -10.68 15.94 8.44
N ALA A 79 -11.89 16.34 8.11
CA ALA A 79 -12.27 16.72 6.74
C ALA A 79 -11.44 17.89 6.16
N THR A 80 -10.73 18.64 7.00
CA THR A 80 -9.84 19.74 6.58
C THR A 80 -8.39 19.28 6.37
N GLY A 81 -8.08 17.98 6.66
CA GLY A 81 -6.73 17.42 6.63
C GLY A 81 -5.90 17.73 7.89
N ARG A 82 -6.53 18.23 8.97
CA ARG A 82 -5.88 18.46 10.26
C ARG A 82 -5.77 17.14 11.00
N GLN A 83 -4.58 16.88 11.59
CA GLN A 83 -4.36 15.74 12.46
C GLN A 83 -5.31 15.77 13.64
N THR A 84 -6.06 14.68 13.82
CA THR A 84 -6.99 14.46 14.95
C THR A 84 -6.64 13.19 15.73
N GLY A 85 -5.80 12.32 15.15
CA GLY A 85 -5.29 11.11 15.78
C GLY A 85 -3.84 11.21 16.21
N ASP A 86 -3.33 10.09 16.72
CA ASP A 86 -1.94 9.95 17.17
C ASP A 86 -0.97 9.86 15.99
N GLY A 87 -1.42 9.24 14.89
CA GLY A 87 -0.76 9.16 13.60
C GLY A 87 -1.49 9.92 12.50
N PHE A 88 -0.80 10.21 11.42
CA PHE A 88 -1.37 10.91 10.27
C PHE A 88 -0.60 10.64 8.98
N TYR A 89 -1.27 10.83 7.84
CA TYR A 89 -0.63 10.86 6.54
C TYR A 89 -0.04 12.25 6.25
N SER A 90 1.24 12.28 5.87
CA SER A 90 1.92 13.48 5.38
C SER A 90 2.20 13.33 3.90
N LYS A 91 1.48 14.10 3.09
CA LYS A 91 1.67 14.18 1.64
C LYS A 91 2.59 15.34 1.22
N ARG A 92 2.91 16.23 2.14
CA ARG A 92 3.82 17.37 1.90
C ARG A 92 4.99 17.31 2.84
N LEU A 93 6.15 17.75 2.35
CA LEU A 93 7.30 17.94 3.21
C LEU A 93 7.01 19.02 4.26
N PRO A 94 7.41 18.79 5.52
CA PRO A 94 7.27 19.80 6.56
C PRO A 94 8.19 20.99 6.28
N LYS A 95 7.81 22.16 6.77
CA LYS A 95 8.67 23.35 6.72
C LYS A 95 10.03 23.09 7.39
N GLY A 96 11.12 23.41 6.71
CA GLY A 96 12.49 23.17 7.20
C GLY A 96 13.01 21.76 6.88
N ALA A 97 12.38 21.05 5.94
CA ALA A 97 12.98 19.86 5.35
C ALA A 97 14.30 20.21 4.66
N PRO A 98 15.29 19.30 4.64
CA PRO A 98 16.56 19.54 3.95
C PRO A 98 16.37 19.81 2.45
N ASP A 99 17.17 20.73 1.91
CA ASP A 99 17.08 21.14 0.50
C ASP A 99 17.49 20.04 -0.49
N TRP A 100 18.19 19.00 -0.03
CA TRP A 100 18.56 17.86 -0.87
C TRP A 100 17.44 16.83 -1.08
N LEU A 101 16.32 16.97 -0.38
CA LEU A 101 15.16 16.11 -0.60
C LEU A 101 14.44 16.51 -1.90
N GLU A 102 14.29 15.55 -2.78
CA GLU A 102 13.52 15.75 -4.00
C GLU A 102 12.00 15.62 -3.75
N THR A 103 11.22 16.32 -4.56
CA THR A 103 9.76 16.23 -4.57
C THR A 103 9.22 15.98 -5.97
N CYS A 104 8.11 15.27 -6.05
CA CYS A 104 7.32 15.13 -7.26
C CYS A 104 6.04 15.96 -7.11
N ARG A 105 5.70 16.75 -8.15
CA ARG A 105 4.45 17.50 -8.18
C ARG A 105 3.33 16.65 -8.75
N VAL A 106 2.53 16.06 -7.88
CA VAL A 106 1.40 15.20 -8.24
C VAL A 106 0.08 15.96 -8.19
N LEU A 107 -0.91 15.48 -8.95
CA LEU A 107 -2.28 15.99 -8.89
C LEU A 107 -3.15 15.04 -8.08
N THR A 108 -3.91 15.57 -7.14
CA THR A 108 -4.99 14.82 -6.48
C THR A 108 -6.14 14.54 -7.44
N PRO A 109 -7.10 13.64 -7.10
CA PRO A 109 -8.29 13.38 -7.93
C PRO A 109 -9.13 14.62 -8.25
N ASN A 110 -8.99 15.71 -7.46
CA ASN A 110 -9.66 16.98 -7.66
C ASN A 110 -8.73 18.05 -8.28
N ASP A 111 -7.73 17.64 -9.04
CA ASP A 111 -6.76 18.50 -9.75
C ASP A 111 -5.99 19.49 -8.87
N ARG A 112 -5.84 19.18 -7.58
CA ARG A 112 -5.02 19.99 -6.67
C ARG A 112 -3.58 19.53 -6.67
N PRO A 113 -2.61 20.41 -7.00
CA PRO A 113 -1.21 20.04 -6.97
C PRO A 113 -0.69 19.89 -5.54
N ILE A 114 0.11 18.85 -5.33
CA ILE A 114 0.82 18.56 -4.09
C ILE A 114 2.25 18.21 -4.45
N ASP A 115 3.22 18.79 -3.72
CA ASP A 115 4.63 18.40 -3.83
C ASP A 115 4.91 17.33 -2.76
N GLU A 116 4.93 16.06 -3.18
CA GLU A 116 5.20 14.89 -2.33
C GLU A 116 6.68 14.54 -2.36
N LEU A 117 7.19 13.95 -1.27
CA LEU A 117 8.53 13.39 -1.24
C LEU A 117 8.71 12.40 -2.40
N CYS A 118 9.80 12.56 -3.15
CA CYS A 118 10.26 11.58 -4.11
C CYS A 118 11.41 10.78 -3.51
N LEU A 119 11.29 9.44 -3.50
CA LEU A 119 12.34 8.58 -2.97
C LEU A 119 13.46 8.41 -4.02
N THR A 120 14.50 9.21 -3.93
CA THR A 120 15.65 9.16 -4.87
C THR A 120 16.92 8.60 -4.25
N GLU A 121 16.99 8.54 -2.93
CA GLU A 121 18.12 7.98 -2.19
C GLU A 121 17.65 7.41 -0.82
N VAL A 122 18.39 6.45 -0.29
CA VAL A 122 18.09 5.83 1.02
C VAL A 122 18.05 6.87 2.14
N ALA A 123 18.90 7.90 2.07
CA ALA A 123 18.93 8.96 3.07
C ALA A 123 17.58 9.69 3.21
N ALA A 124 16.78 9.78 2.14
CA ALA A 124 15.44 10.37 2.18
C ALA A 124 14.49 9.51 3.03
N ALA A 125 14.57 8.18 2.90
CA ALA A 125 13.81 7.26 3.75
C ALA A 125 14.22 7.34 5.21
N VAL A 126 15.51 7.38 5.49
CA VAL A 126 16.06 7.51 6.86
C VAL A 126 15.66 8.85 7.48
N TRP A 127 15.69 9.95 6.69
CA TRP A 127 15.20 11.24 7.15
C TRP A 127 13.70 11.20 7.47
N ALA A 128 12.88 10.58 6.62
CA ALA A 128 11.46 10.42 6.89
C ALA A 128 11.22 9.56 8.14
N ALA A 129 11.98 8.47 8.32
CA ALA A 129 11.92 7.61 9.50
C ALA A 129 12.24 8.37 10.79
N GLN A 130 13.30 9.18 10.81
CA GLN A 130 13.62 10.01 11.97
C GLN A 130 12.53 11.06 12.26
N MET A 131 11.72 11.46 11.27
CA MET A 131 10.55 12.31 11.42
C MET A 131 9.28 11.53 11.87
N GLY A 132 9.43 10.23 12.17
CA GLY A 132 8.37 9.35 12.69
C GLY A 132 7.58 8.62 11.61
N THR A 133 8.09 8.53 10.39
CA THR A 133 7.48 7.69 9.35
C THR A 133 7.78 6.22 9.64
N LEU A 134 6.74 5.41 9.65
CA LEU A 134 6.82 3.94 9.77
C LEU A 134 6.47 3.28 8.45
N THR A 135 5.39 3.72 7.80
CA THR A 135 4.95 3.17 6.53
C THR A 135 5.12 4.20 5.42
N PHE A 136 5.77 3.78 4.36
CA PHE A 136 5.86 4.53 3.12
C PHE A 136 4.80 4.02 2.16
N HIS A 137 4.07 4.92 1.53
CA HIS A 137 3.00 4.61 0.59
C HIS A 137 3.35 5.16 -0.79
N PRO A 138 4.19 4.45 -1.59
CA PRO A 138 4.59 4.91 -2.91
C PRO A 138 3.42 4.84 -3.89
N TRP A 139 3.35 5.84 -4.78
CA TRP A 139 2.47 5.82 -5.92
C TRP A 139 2.85 4.71 -6.91
N ALA A 140 1.89 4.32 -7.75
CA ALA A 140 2.13 3.36 -8.83
C ALA A 140 2.80 3.99 -10.07
N VAL A 141 3.39 5.18 -9.93
CA VAL A 141 4.08 5.93 -10.99
C VAL A 141 5.50 6.29 -10.57
N ARG A 142 6.38 6.53 -11.53
CA ARG A 142 7.73 7.07 -11.29
C ARG A 142 7.78 8.57 -11.65
N LYS A 143 8.76 9.28 -11.11
CA LYS A 143 8.95 10.73 -11.35
C LYS A 143 9.12 11.11 -12.82
N THR A 144 9.47 10.16 -13.67
CA THR A 144 9.63 10.36 -15.11
C THR A 144 8.30 10.51 -15.84
N ASP A 145 7.22 9.89 -15.32
CA ASP A 145 5.86 10.04 -15.83
C ASP A 145 4.87 9.85 -14.67
N LEU A 146 4.28 10.94 -14.20
CA LEU A 146 3.38 10.94 -13.04
C LEU A 146 1.91 10.64 -13.41
N ASP A 147 1.60 10.44 -14.68
CA ASP A 147 0.26 10.20 -15.17
C ASP A 147 0.03 8.76 -15.66
N ARG A 148 1.11 7.99 -15.83
CA ARG A 148 1.05 6.61 -16.32
C ARG A 148 1.66 5.62 -15.33
N PRO A 149 0.82 4.79 -14.69
CA PRO A 149 1.29 3.75 -13.80
C PRO A 149 2.22 2.73 -14.50
N ASP A 150 3.27 2.33 -13.79
CA ASP A 150 4.16 1.23 -14.17
C ASP A 150 3.92 -0.04 -13.33
N GLU A 151 2.88 -0.01 -12.49
CA GLU A 151 2.47 -1.11 -11.62
C GLU A 151 0.95 -1.31 -11.63
N LEU A 152 0.52 -2.56 -11.79
CA LEU A 152 -0.79 -3.03 -11.35
C LEU A 152 -0.63 -3.65 -9.97
N ARG A 153 -1.51 -3.31 -9.03
CA ARG A 153 -1.48 -3.77 -7.64
C ARG A 153 -2.76 -4.51 -7.29
N LEU A 154 -2.63 -5.74 -6.84
CA LEU A 154 -3.71 -6.52 -6.27
C LEU A 154 -3.57 -6.47 -4.75
N ASP A 155 -4.58 -5.97 -4.08
CA ASP A 155 -4.67 -5.88 -2.63
C ASP A 155 -5.72 -6.89 -2.14
N LEU A 156 -5.25 -8.00 -1.56
CA LEU A 156 -6.07 -9.09 -1.05
C LEU A 156 -6.28 -8.93 0.45
N ASP A 157 -7.44 -8.37 0.82
CA ASP A 157 -7.81 -8.03 2.19
C ASP A 157 -8.75 -9.06 2.83
N PRO A 158 -8.28 -9.87 3.81
CA PRO A 158 -9.15 -10.76 4.58
C PRO A 158 -10.21 -9.99 5.35
N GLN A 159 -11.49 -10.28 5.08
CA GLN A 159 -12.60 -9.73 5.82
C GLN A 159 -12.76 -10.40 7.19
N PRO A 160 -13.65 -9.92 8.08
CA PRO A 160 -13.88 -10.59 9.37
C PRO A 160 -14.18 -12.08 9.19
N GLY A 161 -13.50 -12.92 9.95
CA GLY A 161 -13.58 -14.38 9.85
C GLY A 161 -12.54 -15.01 8.90
N ALA A 162 -12.00 -14.28 7.93
CA ALA A 162 -10.89 -14.76 7.10
C ALA A 162 -9.53 -14.54 7.77
N THR A 163 -8.59 -15.40 7.43
CA THR A 163 -7.23 -15.44 7.98
C THR A 163 -6.18 -15.12 6.92
N PHE A 164 -4.91 -15.01 7.32
CA PHE A 164 -3.79 -14.94 6.40
C PHE A 164 -3.69 -16.20 5.52
N THR A 165 -4.03 -17.37 6.05
CA THR A 165 -4.04 -18.64 5.29
C THR A 165 -5.06 -18.59 4.15
N ASP A 166 -6.22 -17.96 4.36
CA ASP A 166 -7.22 -17.78 3.30
C ASP A 166 -6.72 -16.82 2.23
N ALA A 167 -6.10 -15.70 2.62
CA ALA A 167 -5.47 -14.78 1.67
C ALA A 167 -4.35 -15.47 0.86
N ARG A 168 -3.54 -16.32 1.50
CA ARG A 168 -2.48 -17.09 0.84
C ARG A 168 -3.02 -18.09 -0.17
N ARG A 169 -4.15 -18.74 0.14
CA ARG A 169 -4.83 -19.64 -0.80
C ARG A 169 -5.34 -18.86 -2.03
N VAL A 170 -6.00 -17.73 -1.82
CA VAL A 170 -6.44 -16.85 -2.92
C VAL A 170 -5.27 -16.30 -3.73
N ALA A 171 -4.16 -15.94 -3.07
CA ALA A 171 -2.95 -15.50 -3.76
C ALA A 171 -2.37 -16.58 -4.68
N ALA A 172 -2.47 -17.87 -4.31
CA ALA A 172 -2.06 -18.98 -5.18
C ALA A 172 -2.96 -19.07 -6.43
N VAL A 173 -4.28 -18.92 -6.28
CA VAL A 173 -5.21 -18.87 -7.43
C VAL A 173 -4.92 -17.65 -8.32
N ALA A 174 -4.59 -16.51 -7.72
CA ALA A 174 -4.19 -15.31 -8.46
C ALA A 174 -2.87 -15.51 -9.22
N ARG A 175 -1.90 -16.24 -8.63
CA ARG A 175 -0.67 -16.63 -9.33
C ARG A 175 -0.96 -17.44 -10.59
N GLU A 176 -1.75 -18.51 -10.44
CA GLU A 176 -2.13 -19.39 -11.57
C GLU A 176 -2.81 -18.59 -12.69
N LEU A 177 -3.76 -17.72 -12.34
CA LEU A 177 -4.44 -16.87 -13.31
C LEU A 177 -3.48 -15.92 -14.01
N LEU A 178 -2.57 -15.26 -13.28
CA LEU A 178 -1.57 -14.37 -13.88
C LEU A 178 -0.65 -15.13 -14.85
N GLU A 179 -0.16 -16.32 -14.46
CA GLU A 179 0.70 -17.16 -15.29
C GLU A 179 -0.04 -17.63 -16.57
N GLU A 180 -1.30 -18.04 -16.49
CA GLU A 180 -2.15 -18.37 -17.65
C GLU A 180 -2.32 -17.19 -18.63
N LEU A 181 -2.39 -15.98 -18.09
CA LEU A 181 -2.50 -14.74 -18.87
C LEU A 181 -1.14 -14.22 -19.39
N GLY A 182 -0.04 -14.93 -19.10
CA GLY A 182 1.31 -14.54 -19.47
C GLY A 182 1.85 -13.35 -18.68
N LEU A 183 1.33 -13.12 -17.47
CA LEU A 183 1.74 -12.05 -16.56
C LEU A 183 2.56 -12.63 -15.41
N ARG A 184 3.54 -11.87 -14.95
CA ARG A 184 4.34 -12.23 -13.78
C ARG A 184 3.96 -11.40 -12.57
N GLY A 185 3.48 -12.06 -11.52
CA GLY A 185 3.13 -11.44 -10.25
C GLY A 185 4.26 -11.56 -9.22
N TYR A 186 4.42 -10.51 -8.42
CA TYR A 186 5.41 -10.40 -7.34
C TYR A 186 4.69 -10.21 -6.00
N PRO A 187 4.61 -11.27 -5.17
CA PRO A 187 3.85 -11.21 -3.93
C PRO A 187 4.65 -10.59 -2.80
N LYS A 188 3.92 -9.98 -1.85
CA LYS A 188 4.43 -9.58 -0.54
C LYS A 188 3.35 -9.68 0.53
N THR A 189 3.75 -9.82 1.78
CA THR A 189 2.82 -9.63 2.89
C THR A 189 2.41 -8.15 3.00
N SER A 190 1.21 -7.87 3.48
CA SER A 190 0.83 -6.48 3.79
C SER A 190 1.47 -5.97 5.09
N GLY A 191 2.17 -6.84 5.83
CA GLY A 191 2.61 -6.60 7.21
C GLY A 191 1.45 -6.64 8.23
N ASN A 192 0.33 -7.20 7.83
CA ASN A 192 -0.84 -7.53 8.63
C ASN A 192 -1.39 -8.89 8.16
N ARG A 193 -2.69 -9.03 7.89
CA ARG A 193 -3.31 -10.30 7.46
C ARG A 193 -3.43 -10.44 5.94
N GLY A 194 -3.27 -9.37 5.17
CA GLY A 194 -3.44 -9.35 3.73
C GLY A 194 -2.17 -9.68 2.96
N ILE A 195 -2.33 -9.84 1.65
CA ILE A 195 -1.26 -10.08 0.67
C ILE A 195 -1.46 -9.08 -0.46
N HIS A 196 -0.36 -8.46 -0.90
CA HIS A 196 -0.35 -7.66 -2.10
C HIS A 196 0.43 -8.40 -3.19
N ILE A 197 -0.04 -8.32 -4.44
CA ILE A 197 0.66 -8.86 -5.60
C ILE A 197 0.89 -7.69 -6.57
N TYR A 198 2.13 -7.50 -6.97
CA TYR A 198 2.51 -6.46 -7.92
C TYR A 198 2.77 -7.09 -9.28
N VAL A 199 2.30 -6.45 -10.33
CA VAL A 199 2.64 -6.78 -11.70
C VAL A 199 3.28 -5.55 -12.33
N ARG A 200 4.50 -5.67 -12.83
CA ARG A 200 5.14 -4.58 -13.55
C ARG A 200 4.51 -4.45 -14.94
N ILE A 201 4.05 -3.25 -15.27
CA ILE A 201 3.39 -2.95 -16.54
C ILE A 201 4.13 -1.83 -17.29
N ARG A 202 3.97 -1.80 -18.62
CA ARG A 202 4.47 -0.67 -19.40
C ARG A 202 3.68 0.59 -19.05
N PRO A 203 4.32 1.76 -18.89
CA PRO A 203 3.63 3.01 -18.55
C PRO A 203 2.91 3.61 -19.77
N GLU A 204 1.91 2.89 -20.28
CA GLU A 204 1.16 3.26 -21.50
C GLU A 204 -0.31 3.58 -21.19
N TRP A 205 -0.82 3.16 -20.05
CA TRP A 205 -2.22 3.26 -19.64
C TRP A 205 -2.46 4.31 -18.57
N SER A 206 -3.68 4.82 -18.52
CA SER A 206 -4.15 5.72 -17.45
C SER A 206 -4.41 4.95 -16.14
N PHE A 207 -4.56 5.68 -15.03
CA PHE A 207 -4.99 5.09 -13.75
C PHE A 207 -6.35 4.37 -13.86
N ASP A 208 -7.27 4.91 -14.66
CA ASP A 208 -8.60 4.31 -14.86
C ASP A 208 -8.47 2.99 -15.63
N ASP A 209 -7.61 2.91 -16.65
CA ASP A 209 -7.34 1.66 -17.38
C ASP A 209 -6.74 0.59 -16.46
N VAL A 210 -5.77 0.98 -15.60
CA VAL A 210 -5.17 0.03 -14.63
C VAL A 210 -6.20 -0.44 -13.61
N ARG A 211 -7.11 0.43 -13.19
CA ARG A 211 -8.23 0.05 -12.33
C ARG A 211 -9.19 -0.91 -13.05
N HIS A 212 -9.53 -0.65 -14.31
CA HIS A 212 -10.35 -1.56 -15.12
C HIS A 212 -9.70 -2.93 -15.27
N ALA A 213 -8.39 -2.97 -15.51
CA ALA A 213 -7.62 -4.21 -15.52
C ALA A 213 -7.70 -4.97 -14.19
N ALA A 214 -7.61 -4.25 -13.05
CA ALA A 214 -7.77 -4.84 -11.73
C ALA A 214 -9.18 -5.38 -11.47
N ILE A 215 -10.23 -4.70 -11.97
CA ILE A 215 -11.61 -5.17 -11.91
C ILE A 215 -11.80 -6.44 -12.76
N GLY A 216 -11.28 -6.45 -13.99
CA GLY A 216 -11.36 -7.62 -14.87
C GLY A 216 -10.71 -8.85 -14.23
N LEU A 217 -9.51 -8.68 -13.69
CA LEU A 217 -8.81 -9.74 -12.95
C LEU A 217 -9.57 -10.16 -11.69
N GLY A 218 -10.10 -9.21 -10.93
CA GLY A 218 -10.89 -9.49 -9.72
C GLY A 218 -12.14 -10.32 -10.00
N ARG A 219 -12.88 -9.99 -11.05
CA ARG A 219 -14.07 -10.75 -11.48
C ARG A 219 -13.72 -12.17 -11.93
N GLU A 220 -12.62 -12.35 -12.63
CA GLU A 220 -12.16 -13.67 -13.01
C GLU A 220 -11.72 -14.48 -11.79
N LEU A 221 -11.11 -13.84 -10.78
CA LEU A 221 -10.81 -14.50 -9.51
C LEU A 221 -12.08 -14.87 -8.74
N GLU A 222 -13.10 -14.02 -8.67
CA GLU A 222 -14.42 -14.34 -8.09
C GLU A 222 -15.05 -15.57 -8.77
N ARG A 223 -14.89 -15.69 -10.10
CA ARG A 223 -15.40 -16.84 -10.86
C ARG A 223 -14.66 -18.15 -10.52
N ARG A 224 -13.38 -18.07 -10.12
CA ARG A 224 -12.55 -19.24 -9.78
C ARG A 224 -12.62 -19.65 -8.32
N ASP A 225 -12.90 -18.69 -7.44
CA ASP A 225 -12.88 -18.90 -5.99
C ASP A 225 -13.99 -18.07 -5.32
N ASP A 226 -15.02 -18.76 -4.84
CA ASP A 226 -16.21 -18.18 -4.21
C ASP A 226 -15.91 -17.37 -2.93
N SER A 227 -14.70 -17.46 -2.38
CA SER A 227 -14.28 -16.65 -1.24
C SER A 227 -13.74 -15.28 -1.63
N VAL A 228 -13.50 -15.02 -2.91
CA VAL A 228 -13.07 -13.72 -3.40
C VAL A 228 -14.27 -12.82 -3.62
N THR A 229 -14.12 -11.53 -3.32
CA THR A 229 -15.16 -10.54 -3.62
C THR A 229 -14.56 -9.21 -4.06
N THR A 230 -15.20 -8.58 -5.05
CA THR A 230 -14.97 -7.19 -5.47
C THR A 230 -16.06 -6.24 -4.97
N ALA A 231 -16.99 -6.72 -4.15
CA ALA A 231 -18.06 -5.91 -3.59
C ALA A 231 -17.51 -4.73 -2.78
N TRP A 232 -17.87 -3.52 -3.18
CA TRP A 232 -17.39 -2.30 -2.52
C TRP A 232 -17.93 -2.15 -1.10
N TRP A 233 -19.22 -2.44 -0.90
CA TRP A 233 -19.86 -2.28 0.38
C TRP A 233 -19.55 -3.46 1.31
N LYS A 234 -19.12 -3.16 2.52
CA LYS A 234 -18.71 -4.18 3.50
C LYS A 234 -19.80 -5.21 3.80
N GLU A 235 -21.05 -4.77 3.78
CA GLU A 235 -22.22 -5.59 4.05
C GLU A 235 -22.50 -6.62 2.93
N GLU A 236 -21.94 -6.40 1.74
CA GLU A 236 -22.08 -7.29 0.59
C GLU A 236 -20.93 -8.30 0.48
N ARG A 237 -19.82 -8.08 1.19
CA ARG A 237 -18.61 -8.89 1.06
C ARG A 237 -18.72 -10.30 1.59
N GLY A 238 -19.68 -10.55 2.48
CA GLY A 238 -19.79 -11.82 3.18
C GLY A 238 -18.74 -12.03 4.26
N ASP A 239 -19.03 -12.90 5.22
CA ASP A 239 -18.08 -13.29 6.25
C ASP A 239 -17.01 -14.22 5.66
N ALA A 240 -15.77 -14.11 6.18
CA ALA A 240 -14.63 -14.92 5.78
C ALA A 240 -14.22 -14.81 4.30
N SER A 241 -14.65 -13.74 3.60
CA SER A 241 -14.21 -13.47 2.23
C SER A 241 -12.85 -12.76 2.17
N ILE A 242 -12.25 -12.78 0.98
CA ILE A 242 -11.06 -11.99 0.62
C ILE A 242 -11.50 -10.89 -0.34
N PHE A 243 -11.46 -9.66 0.13
CA PHE A 243 -11.78 -8.50 -0.69
C PHE A 243 -10.58 -8.12 -1.56
N LEU A 244 -10.78 -8.07 -2.87
CA LEU A 244 -9.80 -7.52 -3.80
C LEU A 244 -10.11 -6.02 -3.98
N ASP A 245 -9.26 -5.16 -3.37
CA ASP A 245 -9.42 -3.70 -3.48
C ASP A 245 -8.81 -3.17 -4.79
N PHE A 246 -9.60 -3.18 -5.84
CA PHE A 246 -9.24 -2.67 -7.16
C PHE A 246 -9.01 -1.16 -7.18
N ASN A 247 -9.58 -0.41 -6.21
CA ASN A 247 -9.45 1.04 -6.11
C ASN A 247 -8.05 1.51 -5.66
N GLN A 248 -7.19 0.58 -5.21
CA GLN A 248 -5.78 0.90 -4.93
C GLN A 248 -4.97 1.23 -6.20
N ASN A 249 -5.55 1.03 -7.39
CA ASN A 249 -4.96 1.39 -8.67
C ASN A 249 -5.38 2.78 -9.18
N LEU A 250 -6.23 3.48 -8.45
CA LEU A 250 -6.62 4.85 -8.79
C LEU A 250 -5.52 5.87 -8.48
N ARG A 251 -5.63 7.05 -9.11
CA ARG A 251 -4.78 8.21 -8.80
C ARG A 251 -4.90 8.56 -7.32
N ASP A 252 -3.78 8.87 -6.67
CA ASP A 252 -3.69 9.21 -5.24
C ASP A 252 -4.15 8.07 -4.30
N ARG A 253 -4.20 6.81 -4.80
CA ARG A 253 -4.40 5.62 -3.99
C ARG A 253 -3.11 4.85 -3.89
N THR A 254 -2.84 4.36 -2.71
CA THR A 254 -1.56 3.72 -2.41
C THR A 254 -1.74 2.61 -1.39
N VAL A 255 -0.91 1.60 -1.49
CA VAL A 255 -0.77 0.54 -0.48
C VAL A 255 0.54 0.71 0.27
N ALA A 256 0.66 0.06 1.41
CA ALA A 256 1.93 0.02 2.12
C ALA A 256 3.03 -0.52 1.20
N GLY A 257 4.07 0.26 0.99
CA GLY A 257 5.19 -0.08 0.13
C GLY A 257 5.98 -1.30 0.64
N ALA A 258 6.64 -1.97 -0.27
CA ALA A 258 7.57 -3.05 0.04
C ALA A 258 8.62 -2.59 1.07
N TRP A 259 8.99 -3.45 2.00
CA TRP A 259 9.94 -3.20 3.09
C TRP A 259 9.54 -2.11 4.09
N SER A 260 8.32 -1.58 4.01
CA SER A 260 7.79 -0.63 4.99
C SER A 260 7.41 -1.33 6.29
N LEU A 261 7.70 -0.68 7.41
CA LEU A 261 7.17 -1.06 8.71
C LEU A 261 5.67 -0.78 8.76
N ARG A 262 4.96 -1.51 9.64
CA ARG A 262 3.54 -1.28 9.86
C ARG A 262 3.28 -0.89 11.31
N PRO A 263 2.35 0.04 11.58
CA PRO A 263 1.95 0.41 12.94
C PRO A 263 1.08 -0.70 13.55
N ARG A 264 1.74 -1.77 13.96
CA ARG A 264 1.17 -2.98 14.60
C ARG A 264 2.14 -3.51 15.63
N PRO A 265 1.67 -4.32 16.61
CA PRO A 265 2.56 -4.93 17.60
C PRO A 265 3.73 -5.68 16.94
N GLY A 266 4.93 -5.54 17.50
CA GLY A 266 6.12 -6.24 17.06
C GLY A 266 6.79 -5.69 15.82
N ALA A 267 6.42 -4.48 15.34
CA ALA A 267 7.01 -3.80 14.20
C ALA A 267 7.05 -4.67 12.91
N PRO A 268 5.92 -5.26 12.46
CA PRO A 268 5.91 -6.11 11.29
C PRO A 268 6.23 -5.31 10.02
N VAL A 269 6.77 -6.02 9.03
CA VAL A 269 7.19 -5.47 7.75
C VAL A 269 6.27 -5.94 6.63
N SER A 270 5.98 -5.06 5.70
CA SER A 270 5.36 -5.39 4.43
C SER A 270 6.41 -6.01 3.50
N THR A 271 6.59 -7.33 3.61
CA THR A 271 7.77 -8.06 3.13
C THR A 271 7.56 -8.70 1.78
N PRO A 272 8.32 -8.29 0.74
CA PRO A 272 8.45 -9.01 -0.52
C PRO A 272 8.87 -10.47 -0.33
N MET A 273 8.35 -11.35 -1.18
CA MET A 273 8.62 -12.79 -1.11
C MET A 273 8.65 -13.40 -2.51
N THR A 274 9.31 -14.55 -2.66
CA THR A 274 9.03 -15.45 -3.76
C THR A 274 7.70 -16.17 -3.53
N TRP A 275 7.09 -16.71 -4.57
CA TRP A 275 5.86 -17.49 -4.44
C TRP A 275 6.05 -18.74 -3.58
N GLU A 276 7.22 -19.39 -3.69
CA GLU A 276 7.59 -20.55 -2.90
C GLU A 276 7.64 -20.18 -1.42
N ARG A 277 8.34 -19.07 -1.10
CA ARG A 277 8.41 -18.62 0.30
C ARG A 277 7.04 -18.24 0.86
N LEU A 278 6.19 -17.54 0.07
CA LEU A 278 4.84 -17.19 0.51
C LEU A 278 4.02 -18.44 0.84
N SER A 279 4.17 -19.52 0.08
CA SER A 279 3.43 -20.76 0.30
C SER A 279 3.75 -21.44 1.65
N GLU A 280 4.92 -21.18 2.23
CA GLU A 280 5.41 -21.72 3.50
C GLU A 280 5.08 -20.82 4.71
N VAL A 281 4.68 -19.55 4.50
CA VAL A 281 4.43 -18.63 5.60
C VAL A 281 3.16 -19.03 6.34
N GLU A 282 3.29 -19.39 7.60
CA GLU A 282 2.16 -19.66 8.49
C GLU A 282 1.70 -18.41 9.22
N ASP A 283 2.66 -17.60 9.68
CA ASP A 283 2.40 -16.37 10.44
C ASP A 283 3.20 -15.20 9.83
N PRO A 284 2.52 -14.18 9.25
CA PRO A 284 3.21 -13.02 8.66
C PRO A 284 3.96 -12.17 9.70
N ARG A 285 3.69 -12.32 11.02
CA ARG A 285 4.41 -11.63 12.09
C ARG A 285 5.85 -12.10 12.24
N ALA A 286 6.19 -13.26 11.67
CA ALA A 286 7.58 -13.72 11.59
C ALA A 286 8.48 -12.75 10.83
N PHE A 287 7.91 -11.89 9.97
CA PHE A 287 8.62 -10.87 9.21
C PHE A 287 8.44 -9.49 9.86
N ASN A 288 9.40 -9.13 10.68
CA ASN A 288 9.40 -7.88 11.45
C ASN A 288 10.76 -7.18 11.33
N LEU A 289 10.89 -6.02 11.94
CA LEU A 289 12.11 -5.19 11.91
C LEU A 289 13.39 -6.00 12.27
N HIS A 290 13.30 -6.95 13.17
CA HIS A 290 14.47 -7.70 13.65
C HIS A 290 14.85 -8.87 12.75
N THR A 291 13.87 -9.49 12.07
CA THR A 291 14.07 -10.73 11.30
C THR A 291 14.25 -10.47 9.80
N VAL A 292 13.68 -9.38 9.27
CA VAL A 292 13.76 -9.05 7.84
C VAL A 292 15.19 -8.79 7.35
N PRO A 293 16.10 -8.14 8.10
CA PRO A 293 17.47 -7.99 7.62
C PRO A 293 18.19 -9.32 7.37
N GLU A 294 17.96 -10.34 8.21
CA GLU A 294 18.49 -11.70 8.01
C GLU A 294 17.84 -12.37 6.79
N TYR A 295 16.52 -12.26 6.66
CA TYR A 295 15.80 -12.76 5.49
C TYR A 295 16.32 -12.14 4.18
N LEU A 296 16.59 -10.84 4.16
CA LEU A 296 17.10 -10.13 2.99
C LEU A 296 18.58 -10.50 2.67
N ALA A 297 19.34 -11.02 3.63
CA ALA A 297 20.71 -11.45 3.41
C ALA A 297 20.81 -12.62 2.40
N ASP A 298 19.74 -13.41 2.24
CA ASP A 298 19.63 -14.47 1.23
C ASP A 298 19.37 -13.92 -0.19
N GLY A 299 19.12 -12.62 -0.33
CA GLY A 299 18.86 -11.90 -1.59
C GLY A 299 17.50 -11.21 -1.63
N ASP A 300 17.37 -10.22 -2.51
CA ASP A 300 16.10 -9.52 -2.74
C ASP A 300 15.15 -10.41 -3.57
N PRO A 301 13.99 -10.86 -3.02
CA PRO A 301 13.05 -11.70 -3.76
C PRO A 301 12.39 -10.98 -4.95
N TRP A 302 12.52 -9.64 -5.03
CA TRP A 302 12.05 -8.83 -6.14
C TRP A 302 13.17 -8.30 -7.03
N ALA A 303 14.38 -8.88 -6.95
CA ALA A 303 15.56 -8.42 -7.70
C ALA A 303 15.32 -8.27 -9.22
N ASP A 304 14.40 -9.06 -9.78
CA ASP A 304 14.07 -9.10 -11.20
C ASP A 304 12.72 -8.45 -11.56
N ILE A 305 12.11 -7.68 -10.64
CA ILE A 305 10.78 -7.07 -10.86
C ILE A 305 10.75 -6.13 -12.07
N ASP A 306 11.85 -5.46 -12.35
CA ASP A 306 11.96 -4.49 -13.44
C ASP A 306 12.44 -5.13 -14.78
N GLU A 307 12.72 -6.44 -14.81
CA GLU A 307 13.20 -7.11 -16.04
C GLU A 307 12.13 -7.23 -17.12
N THR A 308 10.84 -7.32 -16.72
CA THR A 308 9.74 -7.50 -17.67
C THR A 308 8.56 -6.62 -17.30
N ALA A 309 8.22 -5.69 -18.19
CA ALA A 309 7.00 -4.89 -18.12
C ALA A 309 5.93 -5.42 -19.08
N HIS A 310 4.77 -5.80 -18.52
CA HIS A 310 3.69 -6.45 -19.24
C HIS A 310 2.72 -5.46 -19.89
N SER A 311 1.97 -5.94 -20.92
CA SER A 311 0.79 -5.26 -21.45
C SER A 311 -0.42 -5.53 -20.56
N LEU A 312 -1.31 -4.54 -20.43
CA LEU A 312 -2.62 -4.71 -19.77
C LEU A 312 -3.71 -5.21 -20.73
N ASP A 313 -3.47 -5.33 -22.03
CA ASP A 313 -4.50 -5.63 -23.04
C ASP A 313 -5.31 -6.88 -22.70
N VAL A 314 -4.68 -7.92 -22.15
CA VAL A 314 -5.37 -9.15 -21.77
C VAL A 314 -6.35 -8.94 -20.62
N LEU A 315 -6.00 -8.10 -19.64
CA LEU A 315 -6.87 -7.78 -18.51
C LEU A 315 -7.98 -6.81 -18.88
N LEU A 316 -7.71 -5.87 -19.77
CA LEU A 316 -8.71 -4.95 -20.29
C LEU A 316 -9.77 -5.70 -21.13
N ARG A 317 -9.36 -6.71 -21.90
CA ARG A 317 -10.32 -7.62 -22.56
C ARG A 317 -11.18 -8.37 -21.55
N LEU A 318 -10.61 -8.90 -20.47
CA LEU A 318 -11.40 -9.54 -19.39
C LEU A 318 -12.43 -8.56 -18.80
N TRP A 319 -12.05 -7.30 -18.59
CA TRP A 319 -12.98 -6.29 -18.09
C TRP A 319 -14.13 -6.01 -19.07
N GLU A 320 -13.86 -5.99 -20.39
CA GLU A 320 -14.89 -5.79 -21.43
C GLU A 320 -15.80 -7.00 -21.58
N GLU A 321 -15.27 -8.21 -21.47
CA GLU A 321 -15.99 -9.48 -21.71
C GLU A 321 -16.82 -9.92 -20.50
N LEU A 322 -16.37 -9.63 -19.27
CA LEU A 322 -17.03 -10.05 -18.06
C LEU A 322 -18.16 -9.08 -17.68
N PRO A 323 -19.34 -9.59 -17.24
CA PRO A 323 -20.46 -8.75 -16.87
C PRO A 323 -20.17 -7.90 -15.63
N GLY A 324 -20.91 -6.80 -15.46
CA GLY A 324 -20.87 -5.98 -14.24
C GLY A 324 -20.47 -4.52 -14.46
N GLY A 325 -19.94 -4.15 -15.62
CA GLY A 325 -19.62 -2.75 -15.95
C GLY A 325 -18.71 -2.06 -14.93
N GLU A 326 -18.90 -0.79 -14.70
CA GLU A 326 -18.13 0.00 -13.73
C GLU A 326 -18.50 -0.36 -12.28
N LEU A 327 -17.53 -0.27 -11.37
CA LEU A 327 -17.70 -0.46 -9.93
C LEU A 327 -17.54 0.87 -9.17
N ASN A 328 -17.94 0.88 -7.89
CA ASN A 328 -17.90 2.10 -7.07
C ASN A 328 -16.48 2.65 -6.90
N PHE A 329 -16.37 3.96 -7.05
CA PHE A 329 -15.19 4.74 -6.71
C PHE A 329 -15.18 5.10 -5.20
N PRO A 330 -14.01 5.44 -4.63
CA PRO A 330 -13.94 5.93 -3.25
C PRO A 330 -14.81 7.18 -3.04
N PRO A 331 -15.36 7.40 -1.84
CA PRO A 331 -16.30 8.50 -1.57
C PRO A 331 -15.74 9.91 -1.83
N ASP A 332 -14.43 10.09 -1.68
CA ASP A 332 -13.71 11.35 -1.89
C ASP A 332 -13.29 11.58 -3.35
N TYR A 333 -13.54 10.59 -4.22
CA TYR A 333 -13.28 10.69 -5.66
C TYR A 333 -14.41 11.46 -6.37
N PRO A 334 -14.13 12.23 -7.46
CA PRO A 334 -15.16 12.80 -8.30
C PRO A 334 -16.11 11.69 -8.80
N LYS A 335 -17.37 12.03 -9.01
CA LYS A 335 -18.32 11.09 -9.61
C LYS A 335 -17.93 10.82 -11.06
N MET A 336 -17.72 9.55 -11.39
CA MET A 336 -17.26 9.12 -12.71
C MET A 336 -18.44 8.69 -13.59
N PRO A 337 -18.33 8.82 -14.94
CA PRO A 337 -19.35 8.32 -15.86
C PRO A 337 -19.51 6.79 -15.72
N GLY A 338 -20.75 6.33 -15.69
CA GLY A 338 -21.06 4.89 -15.58
C GLY A 338 -20.88 4.29 -14.18
N GLU A 339 -20.44 5.08 -13.21
CA GLU A 339 -20.29 4.62 -11.82
C GLU A 339 -21.65 4.28 -11.20
N PRO A 340 -21.76 3.13 -10.50
CA PRO A 340 -22.96 2.78 -9.75
C PRO A 340 -23.30 3.80 -8.67
N PRO A 341 -24.54 3.82 -8.16
CA PRO A 341 -24.91 4.67 -7.05
C PRO A 341 -24.02 4.50 -5.83
N ARG A 342 -23.48 5.59 -5.28
CA ARG A 342 -22.70 5.59 -4.02
C ARG A 342 -23.61 5.54 -2.79
N VAL A 343 -24.64 4.72 -2.83
CA VAL A 343 -25.59 4.59 -1.74
C VAL A 343 -25.54 3.17 -1.26
N GLN A 344 -25.24 3.01 0.02
CA GLN A 344 -25.18 1.69 0.63
C GLN A 344 -26.53 0.98 0.42
N PRO A 345 -26.54 -0.24 -0.13
CA PRO A 345 -27.76 -0.99 -0.36
C PRO A 345 -28.31 -1.48 0.98
N SER A 346 -29.04 -0.62 1.68
CA SER A 346 -29.91 -1.04 2.77
C SER A 346 -31.34 -1.06 2.24
N LYS A 347 -32.17 -2.00 2.74
CA LYS A 347 -33.60 -2.04 2.35
C LYS A 347 -34.29 -0.69 2.45
N LYS A 348 -33.94 0.12 3.47
CA LYS A 348 -34.44 1.48 3.69
C LYS A 348 -33.95 2.50 2.67
N VAL A 349 -32.76 2.31 2.11
CA VAL A 349 -32.13 3.24 1.16
C VAL A 349 -32.51 2.85 -0.26
N ALA A 350 -32.57 1.56 -0.59
CA ALA A 350 -33.00 1.07 -1.89
C ALA A 350 -34.44 1.53 -2.27
N GLU A 351 -35.32 1.68 -1.27
CA GLU A 351 -36.69 2.15 -1.48
C GLU A 351 -36.78 3.63 -1.95
N HIS A 352 -35.72 4.40 -1.77
CA HIS A 352 -35.69 5.84 -2.07
C HIS A 352 -34.79 6.23 -3.26
N TRP A 353 -34.19 5.25 -3.93
CA TRP A 353 -33.24 5.50 -5.03
C TRP A 353 -33.50 4.60 -6.22
N ASP A 354 -33.46 5.14 -7.43
CA ASP A 354 -33.59 4.36 -8.66
C ASP A 354 -32.27 3.61 -8.99
N GLU A 355 -32.32 2.71 -9.97
CA GLU A 355 -31.16 1.93 -10.44
C GLU A 355 -30.02 2.81 -10.98
N ARG A 356 -30.29 4.10 -11.24
CA ARG A 356 -29.32 5.09 -11.71
C ARG A 356 -28.76 5.95 -10.57
N GLY A 357 -29.15 5.71 -9.32
CA GLY A 357 -28.74 6.45 -8.15
C GLY A 357 -29.36 7.84 -8.02
N ASN A 358 -30.50 8.08 -8.61
CA ASN A 358 -31.29 9.28 -8.38
C ASN A 358 -32.33 9.01 -7.29
N ARG A 359 -32.57 10.01 -6.45
CA ARG A 359 -33.59 9.91 -5.42
C ARG A 359 -34.96 9.84 -6.09
N ILE A 360 -35.69 8.77 -5.81
CA ILE A 360 -37.10 8.63 -6.23
C ILE A 360 -37.89 9.68 -5.45
N ALA A 361 -38.55 10.61 -6.15
CA ALA A 361 -39.41 11.60 -5.51
C ALA A 361 -40.57 10.89 -4.82
N GLU A 362 -40.83 11.26 -3.55
CA GLU A 362 -42.03 10.82 -2.82
C GLU A 362 -43.31 11.32 -3.50
#